data_59a677c6f2a586ee2312cf0bd9a1d747
#
_entry.id   59a677c6f2a586ee2312cf0bd9a1d747
#
_cell.length_a   1.000
_cell.length_b   1.000
_cell.length_c   1.000
_cell.angle_alpha   90.00
_cell.angle_beta   90.00
_cell.angle_gamma   90.00
#
_symmetry.space_group_name_H-M   'P 1'
#
loop_
_entity.id
_entity.type
_entity.pdbx_description
1 polymer ?
#
loop_
_entity_poly.entity_id
_entity_poly.type
_entity_poly.pdbx_seq_one_letter_code
_entity_poly.pdbx_strand_id
1 'polypeptide(L)'
;MGIYEELGMRPVINATATLTKLGGSVMPPEVLAAMQDAARCFIDLEELQVKVGAKLAELTHNEAAYVSSGAAAGITLAVSACLTGTDRALM
;
A
#
# COMPACT_ATOMS: atom_id res chain seq x y z
N MET A 1 -9.50 26.25 -5.22
CA MET A 1 -9.98 25.65 -3.96
C MET A 1 -9.77 24.13 -3.99
N GLY A 2 -9.36 23.58 -2.89
CA GLY A 2 -9.20 22.13 -2.79
C GLY A 2 -10.49 21.43 -2.34
N ILE A 3 -10.60 20.14 -2.62
CA ILE A 3 -11.76 19.31 -2.27
C ILE A 3 -12.13 19.37 -0.77
N TYR A 4 -11.16 19.51 0.10
CA TYR A 4 -11.43 19.61 1.56
C TYR A 4 -12.09 20.94 1.94
N GLU A 5 -11.74 22.01 1.27
CA GLU A 5 -12.38 23.32 1.46
C GLU A 5 -13.84 23.32 0.99
N GLU A 6 -14.12 22.62 -0.13
CA GLU A 6 -15.49 22.40 -0.61
C GLU A 6 -16.34 21.60 0.38
N LEU A 7 -15.72 20.71 1.17
CA LEU A 7 -16.36 19.97 2.26
C LEU A 7 -16.43 20.76 3.58
N GLY A 8 -16.00 22.04 3.58
CA GLY A 8 -15.98 22.87 4.77
C GLY A 8 -14.85 22.53 5.76
N MET A 9 -13.84 21.81 5.31
CA MET A 9 -12.68 21.46 6.14
C MET A 9 -11.51 22.42 5.89
N ARG A 10 -10.74 22.68 6.92
CA ARG A 10 -9.49 23.42 6.80
C ARG A 10 -8.30 22.47 6.73
N PRO A 11 -7.43 22.61 5.74
CA PRO A 11 -6.15 21.91 5.74
C PRO A 11 -5.34 22.20 7.00
N VAL A 12 -4.65 21.21 7.51
CA VAL A 12 -3.81 21.31 8.71
C VAL A 12 -2.36 21.46 8.32
N ILE A 13 -1.66 22.40 8.94
CA ILE A 13 -0.20 22.49 8.87
C ILE A 13 0.36 21.46 9.83
N ASN A 14 0.87 20.35 9.29
CA ASN A 14 1.38 19.23 10.07
C ASN A 14 2.86 19.44 10.44
N ALA A 15 3.14 19.69 11.71
CA ALA A 15 4.49 19.78 12.25
C ALA A 15 4.92 18.53 13.06
N THR A 16 4.10 17.46 13.01
CA THR A 16 4.30 16.24 13.82
C THR A 16 4.85 15.06 13.00
N ALA A 17 5.31 15.29 11.77
CA ALA A 17 5.69 14.24 10.82
C ALA A 17 4.50 13.31 10.46
N THR A 18 4.74 12.02 10.25
CA THR A 18 3.68 11.08 9.86
C THR A 18 2.77 10.74 11.03
N LEU A 19 1.52 11.15 10.95
CA LEU A 19 0.50 10.90 11.98
C LEU A 19 -0.78 10.38 11.32
N THR A 20 -1.22 9.19 11.68
CA THR A 20 -2.39 8.53 11.09
C THR A 20 -3.66 9.39 11.19
N LYS A 21 -3.87 10.08 12.30
CA LYS A 21 -5.00 10.99 12.50
C LYS A 21 -5.06 12.12 11.46
N LEU A 22 -3.92 12.51 10.91
CA LEU A 22 -3.80 13.56 9.90
C LEU A 22 -3.60 12.98 8.47
N GLY A 23 -3.84 11.69 8.28
CA GLY A 23 -3.73 11.02 6.99
C GLY A 23 -2.36 10.40 6.68
N GLY A 24 -1.42 10.43 7.64
CA GLY A 24 -0.09 9.86 7.48
C GLY A 24 0.88 10.81 6.77
N SER A 25 1.19 10.55 5.51
CA SER A 25 2.09 11.36 4.71
C SER A 25 1.45 11.84 3.41
N VAL A 26 1.93 12.96 2.90
CA VAL A 26 1.54 13.48 1.60
C VAL A 26 2.33 12.73 0.52
N MET A 27 1.62 12.25 -0.51
CA MET A 27 2.24 11.52 -1.62
C MET A 27 3.03 12.47 -2.53
N PRO A 28 4.25 12.07 -2.95
CA PRO A 28 5.00 12.81 -3.96
C PRO A 28 4.25 12.86 -5.31
N PRO A 29 4.50 13.87 -6.15
CA PRO A 29 3.85 14.00 -7.46
C PRO A 29 4.02 12.78 -8.35
N GLU A 30 5.17 12.11 -8.32
CA GLU A 30 5.46 10.91 -9.10
C GLU A 30 4.56 9.74 -8.71
N VAL A 31 4.26 9.58 -7.43
CA VAL A 31 3.35 8.55 -6.92
C VAL A 31 1.92 8.83 -7.39
N LEU A 32 1.48 10.09 -7.29
CA LEU A 32 0.15 10.49 -7.78
C LEU A 32 -0.02 10.26 -9.28
N ALA A 33 1.01 10.58 -10.07
CA ALA A 33 1.00 10.34 -11.51
C ALA A 33 0.90 8.84 -11.85
N ALA A 34 1.65 8.00 -11.14
CA ALA A 34 1.57 6.54 -11.31
C ALA A 34 0.19 5.98 -10.94
N MET A 35 -0.42 6.48 -9.87
CA MET A 35 -1.78 6.09 -9.48
C MET A 35 -2.82 6.51 -10.51
N GLN A 36 -2.71 7.72 -11.07
CA GLN A 36 -3.61 8.20 -12.12
C GLN A 36 -3.49 7.37 -13.40
N ASP A 37 -2.29 6.97 -13.77
CA ASP A 37 -2.05 6.12 -14.93
C ASP A 37 -2.63 4.72 -14.72
N ALA A 38 -2.33 4.11 -13.58
CA ALA A 38 -2.84 2.79 -13.20
C ALA A 38 -4.38 2.74 -13.16
N ALA A 39 -5.03 3.81 -12.71
CA ALA A 39 -6.49 3.88 -12.61
C ALA A 39 -7.23 3.83 -13.95
N ARG A 40 -6.53 3.92 -15.07
CA ARG A 40 -7.11 3.89 -16.42
C ARG A 40 -7.13 2.50 -17.05
N CYS A 41 -6.54 1.51 -16.39
CA CYS A 41 -6.36 0.17 -16.94
C CYS A 41 -7.02 -0.89 -16.05
N PHE A 42 -7.60 -1.91 -16.71
CA PHE A 42 -7.91 -3.17 -16.05
C PHE A 42 -6.69 -4.08 -16.09
N ILE A 43 -6.38 -4.71 -14.98
CA ILE A 43 -5.23 -5.62 -14.87
C ILE A 43 -5.59 -6.84 -14.03
N ASP A 44 -4.83 -7.90 -14.19
CA ASP A 44 -4.86 -9.05 -13.30
C ASP A 44 -4.15 -8.71 -12.00
N LEU A 45 -4.90 -8.72 -10.88
CA LEU A 45 -4.35 -8.36 -9.56
C LEU A 45 -3.39 -9.41 -9.00
N GLU A 46 -3.56 -10.69 -9.33
CA GLU A 46 -2.63 -11.74 -8.90
C GLU A 46 -1.28 -11.56 -9.61
N GLU A 47 -1.31 -11.33 -10.91
CA GLU A 47 -0.08 -11.04 -11.68
C GLU A 47 0.60 -9.75 -11.18
N LEU A 48 -0.16 -8.71 -10.89
CA LEU A 48 0.37 -7.46 -10.34
C LEU A 48 1.08 -7.70 -9.01
N GLN A 49 0.45 -8.45 -8.11
CA GLN A 49 1.02 -8.76 -6.79
C GLN A 49 2.36 -9.48 -6.91
N VAL A 50 2.46 -10.44 -7.82
CA VAL A 50 3.72 -11.18 -8.08
C VAL A 50 4.81 -10.23 -8.59
N LYS A 51 4.50 -9.40 -9.59
CA LYS A 51 5.48 -8.50 -10.20
C LYS A 51 5.93 -7.38 -9.27
N VAL A 52 4.99 -6.77 -8.57
CA VAL A 52 5.30 -5.72 -7.58
C VAL A 52 6.05 -6.31 -6.39
N GLY A 53 5.64 -7.49 -5.92
CA GLY A 53 6.35 -8.21 -4.86
C GLY A 53 7.80 -8.50 -5.23
N ALA A 54 8.07 -9.00 -6.43
CA ALA A 54 9.42 -9.24 -6.93
C ALA A 54 10.26 -7.94 -6.97
N LYS A 55 9.67 -6.83 -7.43
CA LYS A 55 10.36 -5.55 -7.48
C LYS A 55 10.66 -4.99 -6.09
N LEU A 56 9.75 -5.09 -5.17
CA LEU A 56 9.96 -4.67 -3.78
C LEU A 56 11.00 -5.55 -3.07
N ALA A 57 10.98 -6.86 -3.30
CA ALA A 57 11.99 -7.78 -2.77
C ALA A 57 13.39 -7.42 -3.25
N GLU A 58 13.55 -7.10 -4.52
CA GLU A 58 14.81 -6.63 -5.10
C GLU A 58 15.29 -5.34 -4.41
N LEU A 59 14.41 -4.34 -4.28
CA LEU A 59 14.74 -3.04 -3.69
C LEU A 59 15.07 -3.10 -2.19
N THR A 60 14.45 -4.02 -1.47
CA THR A 60 14.63 -4.20 -0.02
C THR A 60 15.63 -5.30 0.34
N HIS A 61 16.20 -5.97 -0.66
CA HIS A 61 17.14 -7.09 -0.49
C HIS A 61 16.55 -8.26 0.33
N ASN A 62 15.30 -8.59 0.06
CA ASN A 62 14.58 -9.72 0.66
C ASN A 62 14.28 -10.81 -0.39
N GLU A 63 13.97 -12.02 0.07
CA GLU A 63 13.59 -13.14 -0.82
C GLU A 63 12.26 -12.89 -1.52
N ALA A 64 11.31 -12.29 -0.83
CA ALA A 64 9.97 -12.01 -1.33
C ALA A 64 9.38 -10.78 -0.63
N ALA A 65 8.36 -10.22 -1.26
CA ALA A 65 7.56 -9.16 -0.67
C ALA A 65 6.09 -9.30 -1.10
N TYR A 66 5.20 -8.86 -0.26
CA TYR A 66 3.76 -8.87 -0.50
C TYR A 66 3.16 -7.52 -0.11
N VAL A 67 2.35 -6.94 -0.98
CA VAL A 67 1.64 -5.69 -0.70
C VAL A 67 0.30 -6.02 -0.06
N SER A 68 0.10 -5.57 1.17
CA SER A 68 -1.14 -5.75 1.92
C SER A 68 -1.98 -4.47 1.96
N SER A 69 -3.22 -4.59 2.41
CA SER A 69 -4.12 -3.44 2.57
C SER A 69 -3.79 -2.57 3.79
N GLY A 70 -2.84 -2.97 4.61
CA GLY A 70 -2.40 -2.24 5.79
C GLY A 70 -1.56 -3.11 6.72
N ALA A 71 -0.97 -2.49 7.75
CA ALA A 71 -0.08 -3.18 8.67
C ALA A 71 -0.74 -4.35 9.42
N ALA A 72 -1.98 -4.19 9.88
CA ALA A 72 -2.73 -5.25 10.56
C ALA A 72 -2.96 -6.46 9.64
N ALA A 73 -3.36 -6.22 8.39
CA ALA A 73 -3.51 -7.27 7.39
C ALA A 73 -2.17 -7.95 7.09
N GLY A 74 -1.10 -7.17 6.96
CA GLY A 74 0.25 -7.67 6.73
C GLY A 74 0.74 -8.60 7.84
N ILE A 75 0.54 -8.24 9.09
CA ILE A 75 0.88 -9.08 10.26
C ILE A 75 0.05 -10.37 10.25
N THR A 76 -1.24 -10.28 10.00
CA THR A 76 -2.13 -11.45 9.92
C THR A 76 -1.67 -12.41 8.83
N LEU A 77 -1.35 -11.91 7.64
CA LEU A 77 -0.84 -12.73 6.53
C LEU A 77 0.51 -13.36 6.85
N ALA A 78 1.41 -12.62 7.49
CA ALA A 78 2.72 -13.14 7.88
C ALA A 78 2.60 -14.29 8.88
N VAL A 79 1.77 -14.15 9.92
CA VAL A 79 1.52 -15.21 10.89
C VAL A 79 0.85 -16.41 10.21
N SER A 80 -0.15 -16.18 9.37
CA SER A 80 -0.83 -17.25 8.62
C SER A 80 0.16 -18.02 7.74
N ALA A 81 1.03 -17.34 7.02
CA ALA A 81 2.04 -17.96 6.18
C ALA A 81 3.03 -18.83 6.99
N CYS A 82 3.41 -18.40 8.19
CA CYS A 82 4.23 -19.19 9.09
C CYS A 82 3.52 -20.47 9.60
N LEU A 83 2.21 -20.41 9.77
CA LEU A 83 1.40 -21.55 10.24
C LEU A 83 1.07 -22.54 9.12
N THR A 84 0.73 -22.04 7.94
CA THR A 84 0.26 -22.86 6.81
C THR A 84 1.38 -23.30 5.87
N GLY A 85 2.46 -22.56 5.80
CA GLY A 85 3.50 -22.78 4.83
C GLY A 85 2.92 -22.77 3.40
N THR A 86 3.17 -23.84 2.65
CA THR A 86 2.67 -24.02 1.27
C THR A 86 1.44 -24.94 1.20
N ASP A 87 0.90 -25.34 2.33
CA ASP A 87 -0.26 -26.25 2.39
C ASP A 87 -1.56 -25.48 2.13
N ARG A 88 -2.11 -25.65 0.92
CA ARG A 88 -3.36 -25.02 0.51
C ARG A 88 -4.59 -25.45 1.31
N ALA A 89 -4.55 -26.64 1.95
CA ALA A 89 -5.66 -27.10 2.77
C ALA A 89 -5.77 -26.35 4.10
N LEU A 90 -4.69 -25.69 4.53
CA LEU A 90 -4.65 -24.88 5.75
C LEU A 90 -4.89 -23.39 5.51
N MET A 91 -4.94 -22.96 4.24
CA MET A 91 -5.24 -21.59 3.85
C MET A 91 -6.74 -21.33 3.78
#